data_abbddfd4ea3951980abc22a32f94f62b
#
_entry.id   abbddfd4ea3951980abc22a32f94f62b
#
_cell.length_a   1.000
_cell.length_b   1.000
_cell.length_c   1.000
_cell.angle_alpha   90.00
_cell.angle_beta   90.00
_cell.angle_gamma   90.00
#
_symmetry.space_group_name_H-M   'P 1'
#
loop_
_entity.id
_entity.type
_entity.pdbx_description
1 polymer ?
#
loop_
_entity_poly.entity_id
_entity_poly.type
_entity_poly.pdbx_seq_one_letter_code
_entity_poly.pdbx_strand_id
1 'polypeptide(L)'
;MPNHGSLQLRSAVHNAYSAAAERPAQKHAFPVGRLLAERLGYPADLLDTLPSVSVEAFAGVSNLTVSAAIPAEAHVLDLGCGAGLDSLILARRVGPTGRVTGIDFSEAMLTRARHAAAEAGVDVVTFYQGDAERLPLDDASVDVALVNGIFNLNPARADIFRELARVLRPDGHVYAAELVLQEAVNKPDHFTEAEWFA
;
A
#
# COMPACT_ATOMS: atom_id res chain seq x y z
N MET A 1 -21.77 14.76 0.23
CA MET A 1 -21.04 15.17 1.45
C MET A 1 -20.61 13.91 2.17
N PRO A 2 -19.33 13.74 2.53
CA PRO A 2 -18.92 12.58 3.32
C PRO A 2 -19.66 12.59 4.65
N ASN A 3 -20.17 11.43 5.08
CA ASN A 3 -20.85 11.24 6.34
C ASN A 3 -19.83 11.47 7.50
N HIS A 4 -20.28 12.01 8.62
CA HIS A 4 -19.42 12.28 9.80
C HIS A 4 -18.60 11.04 10.22
N GLY A 5 -19.17 9.84 10.16
CA GLY A 5 -18.48 8.57 10.41
C GLY A 5 -17.35 8.25 9.43
N SER A 6 -17.45 8.67 8.15
CA SER A 6 -16.41 8.44 7.16
C SER A 6 -15.17 9.31 7.38
N LEU A 7 -15.34 10.54 7.88
CA LEU A 7 -14.24 11.43 8.23
C LEU A 7 -13.50 10.95 9.48
N GLN A 8 -14.24 10.44 10.47
CA GLN A 8 -13.66 9.86 11.69
C GLN A 8 -12.82 8.62 11.36
N LEU A 9 -13.35 7.72 10.53
CA LEU A 9 -12.61 6.53 10.09
C LEU A 9 -11.30 6.91 9.38
N ARG A 10 -11.34 7.83 8.40
CA ARG A 10 -10.13 8.27 7.69
C ARG A 10 -9.08 8.85 8.65
N SER A 11 -9.51 9.64 9.62
CA SER A 11 -8.61 10.21 10.63
C SER A 11 -7.99 9.12 11.52
N ALA A 12 -8.79 8.14 11.97
CA ALA A 12 -8.31 7.02 12.76
C ALA A 12 -7.29 6.17 11.99
N VAL A 13 -7.59 5.82 10.74
CA VAL A 13 -6.67 5.11 9.84
C VAL A 13 -5.37 5.88 9.65
N HIS A 14 -5.46 7.18 9.34
CA HIS A 14 -4.29 8.04 9.18
C HIS A 14 -3.40 8.03 10.43
N ASN A 15 -3.98 8.20 11.60
CA ASN A 15 -3.24 8.24 12.86
C ASN A 15 -2.58 6.89 13.17
N ALA A 16 -3.29 5.78 12.96
CA ALA A 16 -2.80 4.44 13.24
C ALA A 16 -1.59 4.07 12.35
N TYR A 17 -1.68 4.34 11.04
CA TYR A 17 -0.59 4.06 10.10
C TYR A 17 0.59 5.03 10.28
N SER A 18 0.35 6.30 10.56
CA SER A 18 1.42 7.26 10.87
C SER A 18 2.17 6.86 12.16
N ALA A 19 1.45 6.41 13.20
CA ALA A 19 2.07 5.90 14.42
C ALA A 19 2.92 4.63 14.17
N ALA A 20 2.45 3.74 13.29
CA ALA A 20 3.20 2.54 12.88
C ALA A 20 4.48 2.91 12.11
N ALA A 21 4.42 3.94 11.26
CA ALA A 21 5.60 4.46 10.57
C ALA A 21 6.61 5.08 11.53
N GLU A 22 6.16 5.90 12.47
CA GLU A 22 7.04 6.60 13.41
C GLU A 22 7.71 5.66 14.41
N ARG A 23 6.98 4.65 14.88
CA ARG A 23 7.40 3.76 15.98
C ARG A 23 7.07 2.29 15.70
N PRO A 24 7.63 1.67 14.63
CA PRO A 24 7.24 0.33 14.18
C PRO A 24 7.50 -0.76 15.22
N ALA A 25 8.46 -0.57 16.14
CA ALA A 25 8.76 -1.52 17.19
C ALA A 25 7.73 -1.53 18.34
N GLN A 26 6.81 -0.57 18.38
CA GLN A 26 5.74 -0.55 19.40
C GLN A 26 4.58 -1.47 19.01
N LYS A 27 3.70 -1.74 19.97
CA LYS A 27 2.47 -2.48 19.73
C LYS A 27 1.47 -1.57 19.01
N HIS A 28 0.94 -2.03 17.88
CA HIS A 28 -0.10 -1.38 17.08
C HIS A 28 -1.41 -2.17 17.11
N ALA A 29 -2.49 -1.57 16.63
CA ALA A 29 -3.79 -2.22 16.50
C ALA A 29 -3.78 -3.35 15.44
N PHE A 30 -2.78 -3.35 14.55
CA PHE A 30 -2.56 -4.37 13.51
C PHE A 30 -1.10 -4.81 13.49
N PRO A 31 -0.80 -6.01 12.96
CA PRO A 31 0.56 -6.47 12.84
C PRO A 31 1.36 -5.61 11.86
N VAL A 32 2.64 -5.40 12.15
CA VAL A 32 3.58 -4.69 11.28
C VAL A 32 4.94 -5.39 11.23
N GLY A 33 5.71 -5.08 10.19
CA GLY A 33 7.13 -5.39 10.11
C GLY A 33 7.45 -6.77 9.57
N ARG A 34 8.71 -7.15 9.79
CA ARG A 34 9.32 -8.34 9.19
C ARG A 34 8.54 -9.63 9.44
N LEU A 35 8.13 -9.88 10.68
CA LEU A 35 7.40 -11.12 11.02
C LEU A 35 6.06 -11.21 10.28
N LEU A 36 5.39 -10.08 10.06
CA LEU A 36 4.19 -10.06 9.22
C LEU A 36 4.54 -10.39 7.76
N ALA A 37 5.55 -9.75 7.19
CA ALA A 37 5.96 -9.99 5.82
C ALA A 37 6.32 -11.47 5.58
N GLU A 38 7.10 -12.08 6.47
CA GLU A 38 7.45 -13.50 6.39
C GLU A 38 6.20 -14.41 6.47
N ARG A 39 5.24 -14.11 7.35
CA ARG A 39 3.96 -14.85 7.43
C ARG A 39 3.11 -14.73 6.17
N LEU A 40 3.21 -13.62 5.47
CA LEU A 40 2.53 -13.38 4.19
C LEU A 40 3.29 -13.95 2.99
N GLY A 41 4.42 -14.63 3.22
CA GLY A 41 5.17 -15.35 2.18
C GLY A 41 6.24 -14.51 1.49
N TYR A 42 6.67 -13.40 2.06
CA TYR A 42 7.89 -12.73 1.57
C TYR A 42 9.11 -13.56 2.01
N PRO A 43 9.99 -13.98 1.06
CA PRO A 43 11.17 -14.76 1.41
C PRO A 43 12.12 -13.98 2.33
N ALA A 44 12.65 -14.64 3.34
CA ALA A 44 13.54 -13.99 4.32
C ALA A 44 14.81 -13.43 3.66
N ASP A 45 15.38 -14.17 2.72
CA ASP A 45 16.55 -13.75 1.93
C ASP A 45 16.27 -12.52 1.07
N LEU A 46 15.05 -12.40 0.52
CA LEU A 46 14.63 -11.18 -0.19
C LEU A 46 14.56 -10.00 0.80
N LEU A 47 13.92 -10.19 1.96
CA LEU A 47 13.80 -9.15 2.98
C LEU A 47 15.17 -8.67 3.50
N ASP A 48 16.17 -9.58 3.59
CA ASP A 48 17.53 -9.26 3.99
C ASP A 48 18.27 -8.34 2.98
N THR A 49 17.79 -8.29 1.74
CA THR A 49 18.35 -7.41 0.70
C THR A 49 17.67 -6.04 0.61
N LEU A 50 16.62 -5.82 1.40
CA LEU A 50 15.87 -4.56 1.41
C LEU A 50 16.27 -3.70 2.62
N PRO A 51 16.23 -2.37 2.51
CA PRO A 51 16.46 -1.48 3.64
C PRO A 51 15.53 -1.78 4.80
N SER A 52 16.07 -1.91 6.02
CA SER A 52 15.30 -2.26 7.21
C SER A 52 14.15 -1.26 7.46
N VAL A 53 14.36 0.00 7.12
CA VAL A 53 13.39 1.07 7.30
C VAL A 53 12.07 0.81 6.56
N SER A 54 12.09 0.11 5.41
CA SER A 54 10.88 -0.29 4.69
C SER A 54 10.25 -1.55 5.27
N VAL A 55 11.08 -2.52 5.66
CA VAL A 55 10.63 -3.82 6.18
C VAL A 55 9.96 -3.68 7.56
N GLU A 56 10.53 -2.87 8.46
CA GLU A 56 10.05 -2.67 9.83
C GLU A 56 8.62 -2.08 9.91
N ALA A 57 8.22 -1.26 8.96
CA ALA A 57 6.92 -0.61 8.92
C ALA A 57 5.95 -1.23 7.91
N PHE A 58 6.28 -2.39 7.34
CA PHE A 58 5.39 -3.10 6.44
C PHE A 58 4.08 -3.49 7.13
N ALA A 59 2.93 -3.21 6.49
CA ALA A 59 1.59 -3.43 7.04
C ALA A 59 0.58 -3.91 5.98
N GLY A 60 1.03 -4.63 4.97
CA GLY A 60 0.18 -5.22 3.93
C GLY A 60 -0.59 -6.46 4.41
N VAL A 61 -1.47 -6.96 3.56
CA VAL A 61 -2.32 -8.13 3.85
C VAL A 61 -1.96 -9.36 3.00
N SER A 62 -1.08 -9.19 2.00
CA SER A 62 -0.64 -10.27 1.12
C SER A 62 0.72 -9.95 0.49
N ASN A 63 1.40 -10.97 -0.04
CA ASN A 63 2.53 -10.79 -0.94
C ASN A 63 2.02 -10.77 -2.40
N LEU A 64 1.56 -9.62 -2.86
CA LEU A 64 1.10 -9.44 -4.24
C LEU A 64 2.24 -9.53 -5.25
N THR A 65 3.48 -9.25 -4.84
CA THR A 65 4.63 -9.27 -5.74
C THR A 65 4.92 -10.67 -6.31
N VAL A 66 4.47 -11.73 -5.65
CA VAL A 66 4.62 -13.12 -6.15
C VAL A 66 3.60 -13.43 -7.26
N SER A 67 2.35 -12.96 -7.11
CA SER A 67 1.24 -13.31 -8.01
C SER A 67 1.07 -12.34 -9.17
N ALA A 68 1.52 -11.10 -9.03
CA ALA A 68 1.37 -10.08 -10.06
C ALA A 68 2.32 -10.33 -11.24
N ALA A 69 1.79 -10.32 -12.46
CA ALA A 69 2.59 -10.29 -13.67
C ALA A 69 3.05 -8.85 -13.93
N ILE A 70 4.32 -8.55 -13.64
CA ILE A 70 4.92 -7.23 -13.85
C ILE A 70 5.85 -7.30 -15.06
N PRO A 71 5.49 -6.67 -16.18
CA PRO A 71 6.39 -6.60 -17.34
C PRO A 71 7.65 -5.76 -17.03
N ALA A 72 8.75 -6.13 -17.65
CA ALA A 72 9.91 -5.24 -17.70
C ALA A 72 9.51 -3.92 -18.38
N GLU A 73 10.14 -2.82 -17.95
CA GLU A 73 9.92 -1.46 -18.46
C GLU A 73 8.51 -0.88 -18.20
N ALA A 74 7.63 -1.63 -17.50
CA ALA A 74 6.29 -1.17 -17.17
C ALA A 74 6.30 0.06 -16.25
N HIS A 75 5.26 0.90 -16.36
CA HIS A 75 4.90 1.85 -15.33
C HIS A 75 3.93 1.19 -14.34
N VAL A 76 4.38 0.98 -13.12
CA VAL A 76 3.61 0.33 -12.05
C VAL A 76 3.19 1.36 -11.01
N LEU A 77 1.92 1.34 -10.63
CA LEU A 77 1.37 2.07 -9.49
C LEU A 77 1.35 1.13 -8.27
N ASP A 78 1.95 1.55 -7.18
CA ASP A 78 1.83 0.94 -5.84
C ASP A 78 0.92 1.85 -5.00
N LEU A 79 -0.37 1.50 -4.92
CA LEU A 79 -1.39 2.31 -4.26
C LEU A 79 -1.56 1.87 -2.81
N GLY A 80 -1.30 2.78 -1.87
CA GLY A 80 -1.13 2.50 -0.47
C GLY A 80 0.26 1.90 -0.20
N CYS A 81 1.31 2.50 -0.79
CA CYS A 81 2.67 1.95 -0.82
C CYS A 81 3.33 1.86 0.57
N GLY A 82 2.77 2.51 1.59
CA GLY A 82 3.32 2.53 2.94
C GLY A 82 4.79 2.94 2.97
N ALA A 83 5.61 2.17 3.68
CA ALA A 83 7.06 2.39 3.77
C ALA A 83 7.86 1.88 2.54
N GLY A 84 7.18 1.51 1.44
CA GLY A 84 7.79 1.25 0.15
C GLY A 84 8.38 -0.14 -0.05
N LEU A 85 8.05 -1.14 0.79
CA LEU A 85 8.58 -2.49 0.63
C LEU A 85 8.24 -3.08 -0.73
N ASP A 86 6.94 -3.10 -1.10
CA ASP A 86 6.50 -3.59 -2.41
C ASP A 86 7.04 -2.73 -3.55
N SER A 87 7.07 -1.40 -3.38
CA SER A 87 7.64 -0.48 -4.38
C SER A 87 9.10 -0.82 -4.73
N LEU A 88 9.94 -1.16 -3.74
CA LEU A 88 11.34 -1.55 -3.98
C LEU A 88 11.47 -2.90 -4.69
N ILE A 89 10.61 -3.85 -4.38
CA ILE A 89 10.56 -5.14 -5.08
C ILE A 89 10.11 -4.93 -6.53
N LEU A 90 9.09 -4.10 -6.75
CA LEU A 90 8.59 -3.74 -8.08
C LEU A 90 9.64 -3.04 -8.92
N ALA A 91 10.44 -2.15 -8.32
CA ALA A 91 11.54 -1.47 -8.99
C ALA A 91 12.57 -2.43 -9.59
N ARG A 92 12.90 -3.51 -8.87
CA ARG A 92 13.79 -4.56 -9.38
C ARG A 92 13.18 -5.32 -10.55
N ARG A 93 11.85 -5.47 -10.56
CA ARG A 93 11.12 -6.20 -11.62
C ARG A 93 10.96 -5.40 -12.89
N VAL A 94 10.63 -4.11 -12.78
CA VAL A 94 10.48 -3.26 -13.97
C VAL A 94 11.83 -2.92 -14.61
N GLY A 95 12.92 -2.98 -13.84
CA GLY A 95 14.27 -2.68 -14.31
C GLY A 95 14.54 -1.18 -14.50
N PRO A 96 15.72 -0.83 -15.05
CA PRO A 96 16.21 0.55 -15.06
C PRO A 96 15.47 1.49 -16.00
N THR A 97 14.70 0.97 -16.94
CA THR A 97 13.89 1.74 -17.92
C THR A 97 12.42 1.78 -17.55
N GLY A 98 11.99 0.98 -16.56
CA GLY A 98 10.64 1.01 -16.02
C GLY A 98 10.43 2.16 -15.02
N ARG A 99 9.23 2.21 -14.47
CA ARG A 99 8.85 3.22 -13.46
C ARG A 99 7.95 2.63 -12.41
N VAL A 100 8.15 3.00 -11.16
CA VAL A 100 7.20 2.73 -10.07
C VAL A 100 6.75 4.05 -9.47
N THR A 101 5.44 4.21 -9.32
CA THR A 101 4.84 5.33 -8.61
C THR A 101 4.18 4.81 -7.35
N GLY A 102 4.74 5.14 -6.18
CA GLY A 102 4.14 4.85 -4.89
C GLY A 102 3.27 6.01 -4.43
N ILE A 103 2.04 5.72 -4.03
CA ILE A 103 1.12 6.73 -3.47
C ILE A 103 0.63 6.25 -2.11
N ASP A 104 0.74 7.14 -1.11
CA ASP A 104 0.22 6.90 0.23
C ASP A 104 -0.32 8.22 0.82
N PHE A 105 -1.29 8.13 1.72
CA PHE A 105 -1.84 9.30 2.41
C PHE A 105 -0.94 9.76 3.57
N SER A 106 -0.12 8.87 4.14
CA SER A 106 0.72 9.12 5.30
C SER A 106 2.11 9.62 4.91
N GLU A 107 2.40 10.89 5.20
CA GLU A 107 3.74 11.44 4.97
C GLU A 107 4.81 10.74 5.82
N ALA A 108 4.46 10.24 7.00
CA ALA A 108 5.38 9.47 7.84
C ALA A 108 5.81 8.15 7.14
N MET A 109 4.87 7.45 6.49
CA MET A 109 5.16 6.28 5.66
C MET A 109 6.05 6.66 4.47
N LEU A 110 5.68 7.71 3.73
CA LEU A 110 6.44 8.16 2.55
C LEU A 110 7.85 8.64 2.89
N THR A 111 8.06 9.21 4.06
CA THR A 111 9.41 9.56 4.55
C THR A 111 10.29 8.30 4.66
N ARG A 112 9.74 7.20 5.19
CA ARG A 112 10.44 5.90 5.23
C ARG A 112 10.68 5.35 3.83
N ALA A 113 9.68 5.40 2.96
CA ALA A 113 9.76 4.90 1.59
C ALA A 113 10.85 5.62 0.78
N ARG A 114 10.91 6.94 0.87
CA ARG A 114 11.96 7.75 0.21
C ARG A 114 13.36 7.45 0.78
N HIS A 115 13.46 7.30 2.11
CA HIS A 115 14.71 6.91 2.75
C HIS A 115 15.17 5.52 2.26
N ALA A 116 14.25 4.55 2.23
CA ALA A 116 14.55 3.21 1.75
C ALA A 116 15.00 3.19 0.27
N ALA A 117 14.34 3.95 -0.61
CA ALA A 117 14.75 4.05 -2.01
C ALA A 117 16.14 4.67 -2.17
N ALA A 118 16.43 5.73 -1.40
CA ALA A 118 17.76 6.35 -1.40
C ALA A 118 18.85 5.42 -0.88
N GLU A 119 18.59 4.69 0.22
CA GLU A 119 19.53 3.70 0.79
C GLU A 119 19.77 2.54 -0.19
N ALA A 120 18.74 2.09 -0.90
CA ALA A 120 18.85 1.03 -1.90
C ALA A 120 19.45 1.50 -3.24
N GLY A 121 19.67 2.80 -3.45
CA GLY A 121 20.13 3.36 -4.72
C GLY A 121 19.14 3.15 -5.86
N VAL A 122 17.83 3.24 -5.59
CA VAL A 122 16.75 2.98 -6.55
C VAL A 122 16.17 4.29 -7.05
N ASP A 123 16.42 4.63 -8.32
CA ASP A 123 16.02 5.90 -8.93
C ASP A 123 14.70 5.80 -9.74
N VAL A 124 14.22 4.58 -10.03
CA VAL A 124 13.02 4.35 -10.86
C VAL A 124 11.73 4.44 -10.06
N VAL A 125 11.80 4.70 -8.75
CA VAL A 125 10.63 4.86 -7.87
C VAL A 125 10.44 6.32 -7.51
N THR A 126 9.19 6.80 -7.63
CA THR A 126 8.80 8.14 -7.15
C THR A 126 7.63 8.01 -6.20
N PHE A 127 7.67 8.73 -5.07
CA PHE A 127 6.65 8.69 -4.05
C PHE A 127 5.89 10.01 -3.94
N TYR A 128 4.55 9.92 -3.98
CA TYR A 128 3.65 11.08 -3.83
C TYR A 128 2.71 10.88 -2.66
N GLN A 129 2.49 11.95 -1.89
CA GLN A 129 1.38 11.98 -0.95
C GLN A 129 0.09 12.25 -1.71
N GLY A 130 -0.92 11.42 -1.47
CA GLY A 130 -2.19 11.56 -2.15
C GLY A 130 -3.28 10.63 -1.61
N ASP A 131 -4.51 11.01 -1.91
CA ASP A 131 -5.69 10.19 -1.62
C ASP A 131 -5.93 9.22 -2.78
N ALA A 132 -6.31 7.98 -2.45
CA ALA A 132 -6.58 6.95 -3.46
C ALA A 132 -7.79 7.27 -4.35
N GLU A 133 -8.68 8.14 -3.90
CA GLU A 133 -9.86 8.62 -4.62
C GLU A 133 -9.55 9.71 -5.64
N ARG A 134 -8.31 10.22 -5.66
CA ARG A 134 -7.88 11.26 -6.60
C ARG A 134 -6.38 11.16 -6.83
N LEU A 135 -6.00 10.35 -7.79
CA LEU A 135 -4.60 10.07 -8.08
C LEU A 135 -3.95 11.22 -8.88
N PRO A 136 -2.74 11.67 -8.51
CA PRO A 136 -1.99 12.68 -9.23
C PRO A 136 -1.27 12.08 -10.46
N LEU A 137 -2.02 11.33 -11.28
CA LEU A 137 -1.54 10.63 -12.47
C LEU A 137 -2.44 10.96 -13.66
N ASP A 138 -1.86 10.97 -14.85
CA ASP A 138 -2.58 11.15 -16.09
C ASP A 138 -3.47 9.94 -16.43
N ASP A 139 -4.48 10.15 -17.24
CA ASP A 139 -5.33 9.09 -17.79
C ASP A 139 -4.48 8.11 -18.60
N ALA A 140 -4.79 6.83 -18.53
CA ALA A 140 -4.15 5.78 -19.31
C ALA A 140 -2.60 5.84 -19.29
N SER A 141 -2.01 6.10 -18.11
CA SER A 141 -0.56 6.27 -17.92
C SER A 141 0.12 5.08 -17.26
N VAL A 142 -0.64 4.17 -16.62
CA VAL A 142 -0.16 3.06 -15.80
C VAL A 142 -0.44 1.72 -16.49
N ASP A 143 0.53 0.81 -16.49
CA ASP A 143 0.37 -0.54 -17.05
C ASP A 143 -0.19 -1.53 -16.01
N VAL A 144 0.28 -1.43 -14.77
CA VAL A 144 -0.12 -2.32 -13.67
C VAL A 144 -0.30 -1.50 -12.38
N ALA A 145 -1.37 -1.80 -11.65
CA ALA A 145 -1.57 -1.26 -10.29
C ALA A 145 -1.57 -2.38 -9.26
N LEU A 146 -0.81 -2.22 -8.17
CA LEU A 146 -0.89 -3.04 -6.97
C LEU A 146 -1.64 -2.29 -5.89
N VAL A 147 -2.53 -3.01 -5.17
CA VAL A 147 -3.36 -2.45 -4.10
C VAL A 147 -3.40 -3.47 -2.95
N ASN A 148 -2.66 -3.21 -1.88
CA ASN A 148 -2.43 -4.17 -0.81
C ASN A 148 -3.08 -3.70 0.51
N GLY A 149 -4.38 -4.00 0.70
CA GLY A 149 -5.08 -3.77 1.97
C GLY A 149 -5.57 -2.34 2.20
N ILE A 150 -6.13 -1.65 1.19
CA ILE A 150 -6.65 -0.29 1.38
C ILE A 150 -8.17 -0.15 1.25
N PHE A 151 -8.85 -1.07 0.57
CA PHE A 151 -10.29 -0.90 0.28
C PHE A 151 -11.15 -0.96 1.55
N ASN A 152 -10.81 -1.80 2.53
CA ASN A 152 -11.55 -1.88 3.79
C ASN A 152 -11.36 -0.64 4.67
N LEU A 153 -10.24 0.04 4.49
CA LEU A 153 -9.87 1.23 5.27
C LEU A 153 -10.46 2.52 4.69
N ASN A 154 -11.06 2.45 3.50
CA ASN A 154 -11.57 3.62 2.79
C ASN A 154 -13.07 3.48 2.46
N PRO A 155 -13.92 4.41 2.95
CA PRO A 155 -15.35 4.38 2.65
C PRO A 155 -15.69 4.75 1.20
N ALA A 156 -14.78 5.43 0.48
CA ALA A 156 -14.99 5.90 -0.90
C ALA A 156 -14.48 4.89 -1.95
N ARG A 157 -14.69 3.59 -1.74
CA ARG A 157 -14.19 2.51 -2.61
C ARG A 157 -14.54 2.70 -4.09
N ALA A 158 -15.76 3.17 -4.37
CA ALA A 158 -16.20 3.41 -5.74
C ALA A 158 -15.37 4.48 -6.45
N ASP A 159 -14.90 5.49 -5.70
CA ASP A 159 -14.03 6.54 -6.24
C ASP A 159 -12.63 5.99 -6.54
N ILE A 160 -12.10 5.13 -5.65
CA ILE A 160 -10.81 4.44 -5.89
C ILE A 160 -10.89 3.59 -7.17
N PHE A 161 -11.95 2.80 -7.35
CA PHE A 161 -12.09 1.99 -8.57
C PHE A 161 -12.21 2.86 -9.84
N ARG A 162 -12.87 4.03 -9.76
CA ARG A 162 -12.94 4.97 -10.89
C ARG A 162 -11.56 5.56 -11.23
N GLU A 163 -10.78 5.91 -10.21
CA GLU A 163 -9.43 6.43 -10.41
C GLU A 163 -8.48 5.34 -10.96
N LEU A 164 -8.54 4.12 -10.43
CA LEU A 164 -7.77 3.01 -11.00
C LEU A 164 -8.13 2.78 -12.48
N ALA A 165 -9.43 2.78 -12.82
CA ALA A 165 -9.87 2.63 -14.20
C ALA A 165 -9.44 3.81 -15.10
N ARG A 166 -9.35 5.03 -14.56
CA ARG A 166 -8.90 6.22 -15.29
C ARG A 166 -7.41 6.18 -15.61
N VAL A 167 -6.58 5.82 -14.62
CA VAL A 167 -5.11 5.87 -14.76
C VAL A 167 -4.55 4.67 -15.51
N LEU A 168 -5.23 3.53 -15.50
CA LEU A 168 -4.80 2.33 -16.23
C LEU A 168 -4.96 2.52 -17.73
N ARG A 169 -3.95 2.05 -18.47
CA ARG A 169 -4.02 1.91 -19.92
C ARG A 169 -5.08 0.89 -20.32
N PRO A 170 -5.59 0.94 -21.56
CA PRO A 170 -6.29 -0.20 -22.13
C PRO A 170 -5.41 -1.46 -21.97
N ASP A 171 -6.02 -2.57 -21.53
CA ASP A 171 -5.33 -3.82 -21.21
C ASP A 171 -4.41 -3.77 -19.97
N GLY A 172 -4.41 -2.69 -19.19
CA GLY A 172 -3.76 -2.60 -17.90
C GLY A 172 -4.44 -3.48 -16.84
N HIS A 173 -3.68 -3.88 -15.80
CA HIS A 173 -4.14 -4.83 -14.79
C HIS A 173 -4.08 -4.25 -13.39
N VAL A 174 -5.06 -4.61 -12.54
CA VAL A 174 -5.02 -4.39 -11.10
C VAL A 174 -4.81 -5.72 -10.39
N TYR A 175 -3.80 -5.78 -9.54
CA TYR A 175 -3.62 -6.86 -8.56
C TYR A 175 -3.95 -6.30 -7.19
N ALA A 176 -4.97 -6.86 -6.55
CA ALA A 176 -5.44 -6.40 -5.25
C ALA A 176 -5.56 -7.55 -4.25
N ALA A 177 -5.20 -7.27 -3.01
CA ALA A 177 -5.47 -8.15 -1.88
C ALA A 177 -6.21 -7.38 -0.80
N GLU A 178 -7.20 -8.03 -0.18
CA GLU A 178 -8.00 -7.43 0.88
C GLU A 178 -8.49 -8.47 1.88
N LEU A 179 -8.65 -8.06 3.12
CA LEU A 179 -9.28 -8.89 4.14
C LEU A 179 -10.79 -8.87 3.93
N VAL A 180 -11.39 -10.07 3.87
CA VAL A 180 -12.84 -10.23 3.71
C VAL A 180 -13.39 -11.08 4.84
N LEU A 181 -14.55 -10.70 5.36
CA LEU A 181 -15.29 -11.52 6.32
C LEU A 181 -15.93 -12.69 5.59
N GLN A 182 -15.68 -13.91 6.05
CA GLN A 182 -16.28 -15.13 5.48
C GLN A 182 -17.75 -15.30 5.86
N GLU A 183 -18.15 -14.79 7.03
CA GLU A 183 -19.54 -14.84 7.52
C GLU A 183 -19.98 -13.43 7.93
N ALA A 184 -21.28 -13.16 7.76
CA ALA A 184 -21.87 -11.95 8.29
C ALA A 184 -21.79 -11.97 9.82
N VAL A 185 -20.82 -11.27 10.38
CA VAL A 185 -20.79 -11.03 11.83
C VAL A 185 -22.04 -10.23 12.17
N ASN A 186 -22.85 -10.70 13.13
CA ASN A 186 -23.89 -9.88 13.75
C ASN A 186 -23.22 -8.63 14.29
N LYS A 187 -23.33 -7.53 13.54
CA LYS A 187 -22.63 -6.27 13.85
C LYS A 187 -23.07 -5.79 15.23
N PRO A 188 -22.21 -5.66 16.20
CA PRO A 188 -22.46 -4.72 17.29
C PRO A 188 -22.61 -3.34 16.66
N ASP A 189 -23.52 -2.53 17.17
CA ASP A 189 -23.82 -1.18 16.64
C ASP A 189 -22.60 -0.23 16.65
N HIS A 190 -21.49 -0.65 17.25
CA HIS A 190 -20.23 0.09 17.33
C HIS A 190 -19.06 -0.88 17.20
N PHE A 191 -18.30 -0.77 16.08
CA PHE A 191 -16.96 -1.35 15.98
C PHE A 191 -15.98 -0.46 16.74
N THR A 192 -15.16 -1.08 17.59
CA THR A 192 -13.99 -0.40 18.14
C THR A 192 -12.92 -0.22 17.06
N GLU A 193 -12.03 0.75 17.23
CA GLU A 193 -10.91 0.99 16.32
C GLU A 193 -10.07 -0.30 16.10
N ALA A 194 -9.84 -1.09 17.16
CA ALA A 194 -9.12 -2.35 17.08
C ALA A 194 -9.85 -3.43 16.25
N GLU A 195 -11.18 -3.51 16.35
CA GLU A 195 -11.99 -4.44 15.55
C GLU A 195 -12.08 -4.04 14.08
N TRP A 196 -11.85 -2.77 13.76
CA TRP A 196 -11.81 -2.31 12.38
C TRP A 196 -10.53 -2.70 11.66
N PHE A 197 -9.42 -2.83 12.38
CA PHE A 197 -8.11 -3.21 11.84
C PHE A 197 -7.83 -4.72 11.94
N ALA A 198 -8.68 -5.50 12.60
CA ALA A 198 -8.56 -6.95 12.76
C ALA A 198 -9.25 -7.72 11.65
#